data_2d5d99cc6ddcd6e9cb933ae98421b007
#
_entry.id   2d5d99cc6ddcd6e9cb933ae98421b007
#
_cell.length_a   1.000
_cell.length_b   1.000
_cell.length_c   1.000
_cell.angle_alpha   90.00
_cell.angle_beta   90.00
_cell.angle_gamma   90.00
#
_symmetry.space_group_name_H-M   'P 1'
#
loop_
_entity.id
_entity.type
_entity.pdbx_description
1 polymer ?
#
loop_
_entity_poly.entity_id
_entity_poly.type
_entity_poly.pdbx_seq_one_letter_code
_entity_poly.pdbx_strand_id
1 'polypeptide(L)'
;MSRSIEKLIEPIKAPFEEIVAKLVEGEPQGELFNIPKVYPRSPLRYPGGKSKAIKAIFPIIPQDTTTLCSPFLGGASIELACSTKMKVYGYDIFEPLIAFWKVLMDKPNELITAVKKYFPKLSSTQFYNLQKRYLNLTDEVEMAAAFYVLNRASFSGTTLSGGMSPDHPRFTKSSIERLRDFKVNNFDVACEDFKTVIPKHENDFLYCDPPYMNGQKLYGMDGDTHIGFDHNGLAELLKNRDRWILSYNDCKNVRELYNDYEILSVEWIYGMSKDKKSNEVVVLSNDLRIAA
;
A
#
# COMPACT_ATOMS: atom_id res chain seq x y z
N MET A 1 13.66 13.29 -49.31
CA MET A 1 14.45 12.25 -48.60
C MET A 1 14.75 12.76 -47.23
N SER A 2 13.98 12.35 -46.25
CA SER A 2 14.32 12.48 -44.84
C SER A 2 13.58 11.35 -44.13
N ARG A 3 14.28 10.28 -43.80
CA ARG A 3 13.79 9.22 -42.95
C ARG A 3 14.15 9.58 -41.50
N SER A 4 13.15 10.00 -40.80
CA SER A 4 13.19 10.31 -39.37
C SER A 4 13.63 9.11 -38.58
N ILE A 5 14.53 9.36 -37.68
CA ILE A 5 15.07 8.45 -36.67
C ILE A 5 14.05 8.35 -35.55
N GLU A 6 13.12 7.41 -35.63
CA GLU A 6 12.45 6.85 -34.47
C GLU A 6 13.23 5.60 -34.02
N LYS A 7 14.29 5.81 -33.27
CA LYS A 7 14.81 4.75 -32.41
C LYS A 7 13.90 4.69 -31.21
N LEU A 8 12.91 3.81 -31.25
CA LEU A 8 12.22 3.28 -30.10
C LEU A 8 13.29 2.76 -29.12
N ILE A 9 13.39 3.43 -27.99
CA ILE A 9 14.11 2.90 -26.84
C ILE A 9 13.22 1.75 -26.34
N GLU A 10 13.53 0.52 -26.71
CA GLU A 10 12.94 -0.64 -26.07
C GLU A 10 13.39 -0.64 -24.61
N PRO A 11 12.48 -0.74 -23.64
CA PRO A 11 12.86 -0.85 -22.24
C PRO A 11 13.67 -2.13 -22.08
N ILE A 12 14.86 -2.02 -21.50
CA ILE A 12 15.68 -3.17 -21.11
C ILE A 12 14.86 -3.96 -20.07
N LYS A 13 14.26 -5.05 -20.52
CA LYS A 13 13.59 -6.02 -19.63
C LYS A 13 14.65 -6.96 -19.04
N ALA A 14 15.48 -6.46 -18.16
CA ALA A 14 16.23 -7.35 -17.30
C ALA A 14 15.27 -8.02 -16.31
N PRO A 15 15.35 -9.33 -16.08
CA PRO A 15 14.56 -9.96 -15.02
C PRO A 15 14.84 -9.25 -13.69
N PHE A 16 13.80 -9.03 -12.91
CA PHE A 16 13.89 -8.35 -11.61
C PHE A 16 14.99 -8.93 -10.71
N GLU A 17 15.22 -10.25 -10.78
CA GLU A 17 16.30 -10.96 -10.08
C GLU A 17 17.69 -10.49 -10.50
N GLU A 18 17.92 -10.11 -11.77
CA GLU A 18 19.17 -9.50 -12.23
C GLU A 18 19.35 -8.07 -11.72
N ILE A 19 18.23 -7.32 -11.61
CA ILE A 19 18.25 -5.95 -11.06
C ILE A 19 18.57 -5.99 -9.57
N VAL A 20 17.94 -6.87 -8.83
CA VAL A 20 18.26 -7.10 -7.40
C VAL A 20 19.70 -7.61 -7.25
N ALA A 21 20.18 -8.50 -8.12
CA ALA A 21 21.54 -8.98 -8.11
C ALA A 21 22.57 -7.85 -8.35
N LYS A 22 22.30 -6.93 -9.28
CA LYS A 22 23.16 -5.76 -9.53
C LYS A 22 23.17 -4.75 -8.38
N LEU A 23 22.05 -4.53 -7.71
CA LEU A 23 21.98 -3.74 -6.47
C LEU A 23 22.86 -4.32 -5.38
N VAL A 24 23.12 -5.62 -5.46
CA VAL A 24 23.90 -6.42 -4.49
C VAL A 24 25.39 -6.47 -4.85
N GLU A 25 25.74 -6.46 -6.13
CA GLU A 25 27.14 -6.57 -6.59
C GLU A 25 27.99 -5.31 -6.31
N GLY A 26 27.35 -4.16 -6.10
CA GLY A 26 28.01 -2.89 -5.78
C GLY A 26 28.39 -2.70 -4.31
N GLU A 27 27.89 -3.53 -3.38
CA GLU A 27 28.18 -3.45 -1.95
C GLU A 27 29.24 -4.50 -1.56
N PRO A 28 30.20 -4.16 -0.66
CA PRO A 28 31.10 -5.17 -0.09
C PRO A 28 30.23 -6.23 0.61
N GLN A 29 30.46 -7.51 0.31
CA GLN A 29 29.74 -8.71 0.77
C GLN A 29 29.35 -8.66 2.26
N GLY A 30 28.33 -7.89 2.60
CA GLY A 30 27.78 -7.73 3.92
C GLY A 30 26.27 -7.69 3.82
N GLU A 31 25.65 -8.81 4.14
CA GLU A 31 24.24 -8.98 4.48
C GLU A 31 23.26 -8.04 3.75
N LEU A 32 22.84 -8.45 2.55
CA LEU A 32 21.59 -8.01 1.96
C LEU A 32 20.58 -7.75 3.07
N PHE A 33 19.79 -6.67 2.95
CA PHE A 33 18.60 -6.51 3.78
C PHE A 33 17.82 -7.81 3.71
N ASN A 34 18.12 -8.74 4.60
CA ASN A 34 17.41 -9.98 4.69
C ASN A 34 15.98 -9.62 5.02
N ILE A 35 15.08 -9.82 4.06
CA ILE A 35 13.65 -9.70 4.28
C ILE A 35 13.36 -10.44 5.58
N PRO A 36 12.74 -9.77 6.56
CA PRO A 36 12.49 -10.42 7.83
C PRO A 36 11.75 -11.73 7.61
N LYS A 37 12.29 -12.84 8.13
CA LYS A 37 11.61 -14.15 8.01
C LYS A 37 10.23 -14.14 8.64
N VAL A 38 10.05 -13.29 9.66
CA VAL A 38 8.80 -13.12 10.40
C VAL A 38 8.52 -11.63 10.53
N TYR A 39 7.37 -11.19 10.05
CA TYR A 39 6.86 -9.83 10.18
C TYR A 39 5.33 -9.85 10.33
N PRO A 40 4.72 -8.82 10.95
CA PRO A 40 3.28 -8.72 11.07
C PRO A 40 2.62 -8.70 9.68
N ARG A 41 1.55 -9.47 9.51
CA ARG A 41 0.79 -9.46 8.26
C ARG A 41 -0.46 -8.64 8.41
N SER A 42 -0.77 -7.83 7.42
CA SER A 42 -2.00 -7.04 7.40
C SER A 42 -3.23 -7.94 7.61
N PRO A 43 -4.11 -7.61 8.55
CA PRO A 43 -5.38 -8.29 8.70
C PRO A 43 -6.42 -7.87 7.66
N LEU A 44 -6.14 -6.79 6.92
CA LEU A 44 -7.01 -6.25 5.89
C LEU A 44 -6.88 -7.00 4.56
N ARG A 45 -7.94 -6.94 3.77
CA ARG A 45 -7.94 -7.24 2.34
C ARG A 45 -8.02 -5.90 1.61
N TYR A 46 -6.87 -5.34 1.29
CA TYR A 46 -6.85 -4.03 0.65
C TYR A 46 -6.62 -4.20 -0.85
N PRO A 47 -7.44 -3.58 -1.72
CA PRO A 47 -7.20 -3.58 -3.16
C PRO A 47 -5.80 -3.01 -3.44
N GLY A 48 -5.08 -3.58 -4.40
CA GLY A 48 -3.69 -3.16 -4.66
C GLY A 48 -2.65 -3.53 -3.60
N GLY A 49 -3.03 -4.31 -2.58
CA GLY A 49 -2.13 -4.66 -1.46
C GLY A 49 -0.82 -5.32 -1.91
N LYS A 50 0.31 -4.79 -1.44
CA LYS A 50 1.67 -5.11 -1.86
C LYS A 50 2.32 -6.29 -1.15
N SER A 51 1.54 -7.22 -0.57
CA SER A 51 2.11 -8.34 0.19
C SER A 51 3.06 -9.23 -0.62
N LYS A 52 2.89 -9.32 -1.93
CA LYS A 52 3.79 -10.05 -2.83
C LYS A 52 4.95 -9.19 -3.36
N ALA A 53 4.81 -7.89 -3.30
CA ALA A 53 5.83 -6.93 -3.70
C ALA A 53 6.92 -6.73 -2.64
N ILE A 54 6.73 -7.23 -1.41
CA ILE A 54 7.70 -7.07 -0.31
C ILE A 54 9.09 -7.56 -0.73
N LYS A 55 9.16 -8.71 -1.42
CA LYS A 55 10.43 -9.27 -1.89
C LYS A 55 11.14 -8.40 -2.92
N ALA A 56 10.39 -7.58 -3.63
CA ALA A 56 10.89 -6.69 -4.65
C ALA A 56 11.26 -5.32 -4.06
N ILE A 57 10.42 -4.76 -3.22
CA ILE A 57 10.56 -3.38 -2.72
C ILE A 57 11.51 -3.32 -1.52
N PHE A 58 11.40 -4.25 -0.58
CA PHE A 58 12.18 -4.21 0.66
C PHE A 58 13.71 -4.17 0.43
N PRO A 59 14.29 -4.94 -0.52
CA PRO A 59 15.74 -4.89 -0.79
C PRO A 59 16.23 -3.56 -1.39
N ILE A 60 15.34 -2.75 -1.98
CA ILE A 60 15.71 -1.46 -2.58
C ILE A 60 15.85 -0.37 -1.51
N ILE A 61 15.23 -0.55 -0.34
CA ILE A 61 15.34 0.41 0.76
C ILE A 61 16.77 0.39 1.32
N PRO A 62 17.48 1.54 1.37
CA PRO A 62 18.84 1.59 1.86
C PRO A 62 19.01 1.07 3.29
N GLN A 63 20.12 0.40 3.57
CA GLN A 63 20.38 -0.22 4.87
C GLN A 63 20.50 0.78 6.03
N ASP A 64 20.92 1.98 5.74
CA ASP A 64 21.04 3.09 6.69
C ASP A 64 19.70 3.73 7.04
N THR A 65 18.60 3.25 6.44
CA THR A 65 17.26 3.80 6.70
C THR A 65 16.80 3.47 8.12
N THR A 66 16.68 4.49 8.94
CA THR A 66 16.19 4.39 10.33
C THR A 66 14.70 4.71 10.45
N THR A 67 14.17 5.49 9.51
CA THR A 67 12.79 5.97 9.49
C THR A 67 12.21 5.89 8.08
N LEU A 68 11.03 5.30 7.97
CA LEU A 68 10.22 5.24 6.75
C LEU A 68 8.93 5.99 6.95
N CYS A 69 8.60 6.88 6.02
CA CYS A 69 7.29 7.53 5.93
C CYS A 69 6.52 6.95 4.72
N SER A 70 5.28 6.56 4.94
CA SER A 70 4.35 6.11 3.90
C SER A 70 3.13 7.05 3.87
N PRO A 71 3.04 7.96 2.90
CA PRO A 71 1.90 8.90 2.78
C PRO A 71 0.61 8.25 2.26
N PHE A 72 0.66 6.98 1.85
CA PHE A 72 -0.44 6.21 1.28
C PHE A 72 -0.46 4.82 1.90
N LEU A 73 -0.86 4.73 3.17
CA LEU A 73 -0.70 3.54 4.00
C LEU A 73 -1.47 2.31 3.48
N GLY A 74 -2.71 2.52 3.06
CA GLY A 74 -3.57 1.45 2.59
C GLY A 74 -3.57 0.22 3.51
N GLY A 75 -3.29 -0.94 2.94
CA GLY A 75 -3.19 -2.21 3.66
C GLY A 75 -1.90 -2.43 4.44
N ALA A 76 -0.97 -1.50 4.45
CA ALA A 76 0.28 -1.48 5.20
C ALA A 76 1.19 -2.71 5.00
N SER A 77 1.24 -3.30 3.79
CA SER A 77 2.00 -4.54 3.60
C SER A 77 3.51 -4.35 3.65
N ILE A 78 4.02 -3.30 3.04
CA ILE A 78 5.45 -2.93 3.02
C ILE A 78 5.84 -2.37 4.39
N GLU A 79 5.03 -1.48 4.91
CA GLU A 79 5.22 -0.76 6.17
C GLU A 79 5.35 -1.73 7.36
N LEU A 80 4.49 -2.75 7.42
CA LEU A 80 4.56 -3.78 8.47
C LEU A 80 5.82 -4.64 8.37
N ALA A 81 6.33 -4.91 7.17
CA ALA A 81 7.61 -5.58 7.02
C ALA A 81 8.76 -4.67 7.46
N CYS A 82 8.73 -3.37 7.08
CA CYS A 82 9.72 -2.37 7.45
C CYS A 82 9.77 -2.10 8.96
N SER A 83 8.62 -2.12 9.65
CA SER A 83 8.53 -1.87 11.09
C SER A 83 9.33 -2.83 11.96
N THR A 84 9.78 -3.95 11.40
CA THR A 84 10.68 -4.90 12.07
C THR A 84 12.13 -4.42 12.14
N LYS A 85 12.50 -3.43 11.32
CA LYS A 85 13.88 -2.95 11.16
C LYS A 85 14.03 -1.47 11.46
N MET A 86 13.01 -0.67 11.20
CA MET A 86 13.05 0.78 11.28
C MET A 86 11.75 1.35 11.87
N LYS A 87 11.75 2.62 12.27
CA LYS A 87 10.55 3.34 12.64
C LYS A 87 9.71 3.61 11.38
N VAL A 88 8.41 3.40 11.44
CA VAL A 88 7.48 3.63 10.34
C VAL A 88 6.40 4.61 10.77
N TYR A 89 6.20 5.63 9.95
CA TYR A 89 5.09 6.57 10.03
C TYR A 89 4.18 6.35 8.82
N GLY A 90 2.98 5.81 9.05
CA GLY A 90 1.98 5.56 8.03
C GLY A 90 0.88 6.60 8.03
N TYR A 91 0.56 7.14 6.86
CA TYR A 91 -0.49 8.13 6.69
C TYR A 91 -1.48 7.70 5.61
N ASP A 92 -2.70 8.11 5.77
CA ASP A 92 -3.73 7.97 4.74
C ASP A 92 -4.78 9.06 4.96
N ILE A 93 -5.39 9.54 3.88
CA ILE A 93 -6.47 10.51 3.96
C ILE A 93 -7.80 9.86 4.38
N PHE A 94 -7.88 8.54 4.30
CA PHE A 94 -9.11 7.81 4.58
C PHE A 94 -9.23 7.51 6.09
N GLU A 95 -9.91 8.41 6.79
CA GLU A 95 -10.08 8.36 8.24
C GLU A 95 -10.50 6.98 8.80
N PRO A 96 -11.42 6.24 8.17
CA PRO A 96 -11.84 4.92 8.65
C PRO A 96 -10.75 3.86 8.67
N LEU A 97 -9.88 3.91 7.69
CA LEU A 97 -8.70 3.05 7.62
C LEU A 97 -7.75 3.36 8.78
N ILE A 98 -7.53 4.64 9.04
CA ILE A 98 -6.66 5.08 10.13
C ILE A 98 -7.28 4.76 11.50
N ALA A 99 -8.58 4.96 11.68
CA ALA A 99 -9.29 4.56 12.88
C ALA A 99 -9.14 3.05 13.14
N PHE A 100 -9.27 2.23 12.09
CA PHE A 100 -9.04 0.79 12.21
C PHE A 100 -7.62 0.47 12.71
N TRP A 101 -6.59 1.06 12.11
CA TRP A 101 -5.20 0.80 12.51
C TRP A 101 -4.92 1.24 13.94
N LYS A 102 -5.37 2.43 14.35
CA LYS A 102 -5.22 2.94 15.71
C LYS A 102 -5.90 2.02 16.74
N VAL A 103 -7.18 1.72 16.52
CA VAL A 103 -7.95 0.87 17.44
C VAL A 103 -7.40 -0.56 17.50
N LEU A 104 -6.91 -1.10 16.39
CA LEU A 104 -6.27 -2.41 16.38
C LEU A 104 -5.01 -2.44 17.26
N MET A 105 -4.22 -1.37 17.26
CA MET A 105 -2.99 -1.29 18.06
C MET A 105 -3.29 -0.98 19.54
N ASP A 106 -4.18 -0.04 19.80
CA ASP A 106 -4.38 0.53 21.12
C ASP A 106 -5.47 -0.21 21.93
N LYS A 107 -6.54 -0.66 21.26
CA LYS A 107 -7.74 -1.22 21.88
C LYS A 107 -8.20 -2.53 21.21
N PRO A 108 -7.31 -3.52 20.97
CA PRO A 108 -7.65 -4.71 20.20
C PRO A 108 -8.82 -5.52 20.76
N ASN A 109 -8.98 -5.58 22.07
CA ASN A 109 -10.07 -6.31 22.71
C ASN A 109 -11.43 -5.64 22.50
N GLU A 110 -11.47 -4.31 22.52
CA GLU A 110 -12.67 -3.54 22.23
C GLU A 110 -13.07 -3.71 20.76
N LEU A 111 -12.11 -3.61 19.83
CA LEU A 111 -12.31 -3.87 18.40
C LEU A 111 -12.90 -5.27 18.18
N ILE A 112 -12.29 -6.30 18.75
CA ILE A 112 -12.77 -7.67 18.61
C ILE A 112 -14.19 -7.84 19.16
N THR A 113 -14.49 -7.21 20.29
CA THR A 113 -15.83 -7.25 20.88
C THR A 113 -16.85 -6.59 19.97
N ALA A 114 -16.54 -5.43 19.39
CA ALA A 114 -17.41 -4.74 18.46
C ALA A 114 -17.59 -5.52 17.14
N VAL A 115 -16.53 -6.10 16.59
CA VAL A 115 -16.58 -6.95 15.38
C VAL A 115 -17.43 -8.20 15.59
N LYS A 116 -17.35 -8.82 16.78
CA LYS A 116 -18.13 -10.03 17.10
C LYS A 116 -19.62 -9.80 17.12
N LYS A 117 -20.14 -8.58 17.27
CA LYS A 117 -21.58 -8.28 17.16
C LYS A 117 -22.15 -8.66 15.77
N TYR A 118 -21.30 -8.76 14.76
CA TYR A 118 -21.67 -9.11 13.37
C TYR A 118 -21.36 -10.57 13.00
N PHE A 119 -20.71 -11.31 13.89
CA PHE A 119 -20.35 -12.71 13.66
C PHE A 119 -21.29 -13.64 14.47
N PRO A 120 -21.63 -14.86 14.00
CA PRO A 120 -21.07 -15.53 12.83
C PRO A 120 -21.80 -15.21 11.50
N LYS A 121 -22.91 -14.53 11.52
CA LYS A 121 -23.76 -14.32 10.34
C LYS A 121 -24.06 -12.84 10.16
N LEU A 122 -23.47 -12.24 9.15
CA LEU A 122 -23.79 -10.91 8.64
C LEU A 122 -24.79 -11.06 7.49
N SER A 123 -26.01 -10.56 7.67
CA SER A 123 -26.99 -10.54 6.58
C SER A 123 -26.70 -9.41 5.58
N SER A 124 -27.23 -9.55 4.35
CA SER A 124 -27.14 -8.47 3.34
C SER A 124 -27.73 -7.16 3.86
N THR A 125 -28.86 -7.22 4.53
CA THR A 125 -29.49 -6.03 5.14
C THR A 125 -28.57 -5.37 6.15
N GLN A 126 -27.93 -6.14 7.04
CA GLN A 126 -26.97 -5.60 8.01
C GLN A 126 -25.75 -4.99 7.32
N PHE A 127 -25.23 -5.65 6.28
CA PHE A 127 -24.07 -5.15 5.51
C PHE A 127 -24.39 -3.79 4.88
N TYR A 128 -25.47 -3.68 4.10
CA TYR A 128 -25.82 -2.42 3.44
C TYR A 128 -26.27 -1.32 4.40
N ASN A 129 -26.92 -1.68 5.52
CA ASN A 129 -27.23 -0.71 6.57
C ASN A 129 -25.92 -0.20 7.22
N LEU A 130 -24.93 -1.06 7.44
CA LEU A 130 -23.64 -0.67 7.97
C LEU A 130 -22.91 0.27 7.01
N GLN A 131 -22.90 -0.02 5.70
CA GLN A 131 -22.34 0.88 4.68
C GLN A 131 -23.01 2.26 4.71
N LYS A 132 -24.34 2.32 4.78
CA LYS A 132 -25.10 3.58 4.77
C LYS A 132 -24.87 4.43 6.02
N ARG A 133 -24.84 3.82 7.20
CA ARG A 133 -24.69 4.55 8.47
C ARG A 133 -23.24 4.91 8.80
N TYR A 134 -22.31 4.33 8.08
CA TYR A 134 -20.87 4.40 8.37
C TYR A 134 -20.37 5.84 8.52
N LEU A 135 -20.77 6.76 7.64
CA LEU A 135 -20.42 8.19 7.70
C LEU A 135 -20.92 8.93 8.95
N ASN A 136 -21.91 8.36 9.64
CA ASN A 136 -22.48 8.96 10.85
C ASN A 136 -21.92 8.32 12.14
N LEU A 137 -20.93 7.43 12.03
CA LEU A 137 -20.27 6.85 13.19
C LEU A 137 -19.27 7.86 13.75
N THR A 138 -19.41 8.17 15.02
CA THR A 138 -18.52 9.09 15.76
C THR A 138 -17.65 8.37 16.77
N ASP A 139 -18.06 7.17 17.19
CA ASP A 139 -17.23 6.33 18.06
C ASP A 139 -16.14 5.63 17.25
N GLU A 140 -14.90 5.83 17.66
CA GLU A 140 -13.72 5.33 16.93
C GLU A 140 -13.67 3.79 16.88
N VAL A 141 -14.10 3.11 17.96
CA VAL A 141 -14.13 1.64 18.01
C VAL A 141 -15.22 1.08 17.12
N GLU A 142 -16.40 1.72 17.10
CA GLU A 142 -17.48 1.33 16.20
C GLU A 142 -17.12 1.57 14.73
N MET A 143 -16.48 2.70 14.43
CA MET A 143 -15.96 3.03 13.09
C MET A 143 -14.95 2.00 12.61
N ALA A 144 -13.95 1.69 13.43
CA ALA A 144 -12.92 0.69 13.16
C ALA A 144 -13.52 -0.71 12.94
N ALA A 145 -14.47 -1.10 13.79
CA ALA A 145 -15.16 -2.38 13.66
C ALA A 145 -16.01 -2.47 12.39
N ALA A 146 -16.76 -1.41 12.09
CA ALA A 146 -17.57 -1.33 10.87
C ALA A 146 -16.69 -1.41 9.62
N PHE A 147 -15.58 -0.67 9.59
CA PHE A 147 -14.60 -0.73 8.50
C PHE A 147 -14.08 -2.16 8.31
N TYR A 148 -13.64 -2.82 9.37
CA TYR A 148 -13.11 -4.19 9.29
C TYR A 148 -14.17 -5.18 8.79
N VAL A 149 -15.38 -5.14 9.34
CA VAL A 149 -16.49 -6.03 8.94
C VAL A 149 -16.82 -5.85 7.45
N LEU A 150 -16.96 -4.60 7.00
CA LEU A 150 -17.21 -4.29 5.59
C LEU A 150 -16.05 -4.74 4.71
N ASN A 151 -14.80 -4.49 5.11
CA ASN A 151 -13.62 -4.94 4.37
C ASN A 151 -13.58 -6.47 4.21
N ARG A 152 -13.89 -7.21 5.27
CA ARG A 152 -13.85 -8.69 5.23
C ARG A 152 -15.05 -9.29 4.50
N ALA A 153 -16.19 -8.64 4.50
CA ALA A 153 -17.44 -9.13 3.92
C ALA A 153 -17.69 -8.62 2.49
N SER A 154 -17.02 -7.56 2.04
CA SER A 154 -17.17 -7.04 0.68
C SER A 154 -16.42 -7.87 -0.36
N PHE A 155 -16.89 -7.80 -1.61
CA PHE A 155 -16.17 -8.36 -2.73
C PHE A 155 -14.81 -7.67 -2.89
N SER A 156 -13.74 -8.46 -2.99
CA SER A 156 -12.36 -7.98 -3.15
C SER A 156 -11.84 -7.02 -2.07
N GLY A 157 -12.56 -6.84 -0.96
CA GLY A 157 -12.14 -5.92 0.10
C GLY A 157 -12.40 -4.46 -0.21
N THR A 158 -13.29 -4.16 -1.16
CA THR A 158 -13.64 -2.80 -1.60
C THR A 158 -14.40 -1.99 -0.55
N THR A 159 -14.72 -2.59 0.59
CA THR A 159 -15.24 -1.95 1.81
C THR A 159 -16.52 -1.14 1.56
N LEU A 160 -16.40 0.15 1.24
CA LEU A 160 -17.53 1.05 1.09
C LEU A 160 -18.06 1.14 -0.35
N SER A 161 -17.20 0.97 -1.35
CA SER A 161 -17.56 1.08 -2.77
C SER A 161 -18.10 -0.21 -3.39
N GLY A 162 -17.96 -1.34 -2.69
CA GLY A 162 -18.33 -2.65 -3.22
C GLY A 162 -19.54 -3.28 -2.56
N GLY A 163 -20.13 -4.26 -3.25
CA GLY A 163 -21.19 -5.08 -2.72
C GLY A 163 -20.69 -6.16 -1.76
N MET A 164 -21.63 -6.76 -1.04
CA MET A 164 -21.37 -7.90 -0.17
C MET A 164 -20.93 -9.11 -1.00
N SER A 165 -19.86 -9.74 -0.60
CA SER A 165 -19.41 -11.00 -1.19
C SER A 165 -20.40 -12.12 -0.83
N PRO A 166 -20.83 -12.98 -1.79
CA PRO A 166 -21.65 -14.14 -1.47
C PRO A 166 -21.01 -14.97 -0.35
N ASP A 167 -21.82 -15.30 0.68
CA ASP A 167 -21.38 -16.06 1.86
C ASP A 167 -20.20 -15.46 2.63
N HIS A 168 -19.76 -14.25 2.29
CA HIS A 168 -18.63 -13.51 2.87
C HIS A 168 -17.50 -14.44 3.38
N PRO A 169 -16.86 -15.27 2.50
CA PRO A 169 -15.99 -16.38 2.88
C PRO A 169 -14.70 -15.91 3.59
N ARG A 170 -14.51 -14.62 3.72
CA ARG A 170 -13.33 -14.02 4.36
C ARG A 170 -13.61 -13.39 5.73
N PHE A 171 -14.88 -13.24 6.10
CA PHE A 171 -15.27 -12.84 7.45
C PHE A 171 -15.48 -14.10 8.30
N THR A 172 -14.41 -14.59 8.90
CA THR A 172 -14.32 -15.89 9.57
C THR A 172 -13.83 -15.73 11.00
N LYS A 173 -14.06 -16.76 11.83
CA LYS A 173 -13.50 -16.81 13.20
C LYS A 173 -11.99 -16.60 13.20
N SER A 174 -11.27 -17.27 12.31
CA SER A 174 -9.82 -17.12 12.19
C SER A 174 -9.38 -15.72 11.77
N SER A 175 -10.20 -14.99 11.00
CA SER A 175 -9.90 -13.59 10.67
C SER A 175 -10.03 -12.68 11.88
N ILE A 176 -10.98 -12.95 12.76
CA ILE A 176 -11.16 -12.19 14.02
C ILE A 176 -10.06 -12.55 15.03
N GLU A 177 -9.66 -13.82 15.10
CA GLU A 177 -8.54 -14.26 15.97
C GLU A 177 -7.23 -13.58 15.58
N ARG A 178 -6.97 -13.35 14.29
CA ARG A 178 -5.79 -12.59 13.84
C ARG A 178 -5.73 -11.16 14.35
N LEU A 179 -6.85 -10.52 14.65
CA LEU A 179 -6.85 -9.19 15.28
C LEU A 179 -6.30 -9.27 16.71
N ARG A 180 -6.58 -10.37 17.43
CA ARG A 180 -6.06 -10.59 18.79
C ARG A 180 -4.55 -10.81 18.79
N ASP A 181 -4.08 -11.56 17.81
CA ASP A 181 -2.68 -11.97 17.71
C ASP A 181 -1.81 -10.92 17.01
N PHE A 182 -2.43 -9.85 16.48
CA PHE A 182 -1.72 -8.79 15.81
C PHE A 182 -0.87 -7.99 16.80
N LYS A 183 0.40 -7.91 16.51
CA LYS A 183 1.37 -7.10 17.24
C LYS A 183 2.33 -6.45 16.27
N VAL A 184 2.56 -5.19 16.45
CA VAL A 184 3.52 -4.40 15.68
C VAL A 184 4.25 -3.46 16.62
N ASN A 185 5.54 -3.27 16.37
CA ASN A 185 6.37 -2.28 17.04
C ASN A 185 6.85 -1.27 16.00
N ASN A 186 7.32 -0.11 16.44
CA ASN A 186 7.89 0.92 15.59
C ASN A 186 6.95 1.38 14.46
N PHE A 187 5.64 1.43 14.70
CA PHE A 187 4.65 1.72 13.70
C PHE A 187 3.61 2.71 14.25
N ASP A 188 3.59 3.91 13.72
CA ASP A 188 2.61 4.95 14.05
C ASP A 188 1.78 5.30 12.84
N VAL A 189 0.52 5.68 13.06
CA VAL A 189 -0.39 6.05 11.97
C VAL A 189 -1.15 7.34 12.28
N ALA A 190 -1.39 8.15 11.23
CA ALA A 190 -2.23 9.34 11.34
C ALA A 190 -3.03 9.59 10.06
N CYS A 191 -4.18 10.27 10.22
CA CYS A 191 -5.00 10.71 9.09
C CYS A 191 -4.50 12.08 8.64
N GLU A 192 -3.84 12.13 7.48
CA GLU A 192 -3.25 13.35 6.95
C GLU A 192 -2.99 13.24 5.44
N ASP A 193 -3.08 14.39 4.75
CA ASP A 193 -2.84 14.47 3.30
C ASP A 193 -1.34 14.44 2.97
N PHE A 194 -0.97 13.77 1.87
CA PHE A 194 0.42 13.63 1.42
C PHE A 194 1.13 14.98 1.21
N LYS A 195 0.39 16.04 0.83
CA LYS A 195 0.94 17.38 0.63
C LYS A 195 1.48 18.00 1.91
N THR A 196 0.90 17.61 3.05
CA THR A 196 1.37 18.01 4.37
C THR A 196 2.42 17.04 4.91
N VAL A 197 2.22 15.74 4.68
CA VAL A 197 3.08 14.67 5.20
C VAL A 197 4.47 14.70 4.58
N ILE A 198 4.58 14.79 3.25
CA ILE A 198 5.87 14.72 2.57
C ILE A 198 6.85 15.81 3.02
N PRO A 199 6.46 17.09 3.13
CA PRO A 199 7.33 18.12 3.67
C PRO A 199 7.73 17.94 5.14
N LYS A 200 6.86 17.36 5.98
CA LYS A 200 7.19 17.08 7.40
C LYS A 200 8.29 16.03 7.54
N HIS A 201 8.40 15.11 6.59
CA HIS A 201 9.32 13.98 6.57
C HIS A 201 10.46 14.19 5.57
N GLU A 202 10.99 15.41 5.46
CA GLU A 202 12.00 15.78 4.46
C GLU A 202 13.29 14.94 4.53
N ASN A 203 13.66 14.46 5.72
CA ASN A 203 14.87 13.67 5.95
C ASN A 203 14.60 12.16 6.01
N ASP A 204 13.35 11.72 6.01
CA ASP A 204 12.97 10.32 6.11
C ASP A 204 12.89 9.66 4.74
N PHE A 205 13.07 8.35 4.71
CA PHE A 205 12.85 7.58 3.49
C PHE A 205 11.36 7.50 3.17
N LEU A 206 10.94 7.83 1.94
CA LEU A 206 9.54 7.69 1.53
C LEU A 206 9.28 6.41 0.76
N TYR A 207 8.21 5.73 1.12
CA TYR A 207 7.57 4.72 0.28
C TYR A 207 6.18 5.22 -0.13
N CYS A 208 5.98 5.47 -1.41
CA CYS A 208 4.74 5.98 -1.97
C CYS A 208 4.02 4.90 -2.81
N ASP A 209 2.75 4.63 -2.49
CA ASP A 209 1.86 3.75 -3.25
C ASP A 209 0.50 4.45 -3.47
N PRO A 210 0.49 5.56 -4.24
CA PRO A 210 -0.69 6.40 -4.43
C PRO A 210 -1.78 5.69 -5.25
N PRO A 211 -3.01 6.25 -5.32
CA PRO A 211 -4.01 5.82 -6.29
C PRO A 211 -3.46 5.83 -7.71
N TYR A 212 -3.71 4.75 -8.48
CA TYR A 212 -3.14 4.58 -9.81
C TYR A 212 -3.84 5.44 -10.86
N MET A 213 -3.09 6.00 -11.85
CA MET A 213 -3.57 6.91 -12.92
C MET A 213 -4.59 6.20 -13.74
N ASN A 214 -4.96 5.19 -13.94
CA ASN A 214 -6.02 4.53 -14.73
C ASN A 214 -6.72 3.46 -13.86
N GLY A 215 -6.74 3.70 -12.55
CA GLY A 215 -7.27 2.76 -11.58
C GLY A 215 -8.77 2.52 -11.76
N GLN A 216 -9.21 1.30 -11.44
CA GLN A 216 -10.64 1.01 -11.32
C GLN A 216 -11.20 1.74 -10.10
N LYS A 217 -12.49 2.04 -10.11
CA LYS A 217 -13.23 2.62 -8.97
C LYS A 217 -13.18 1.66 -7.77
N LEU A 218 -12.17 1.78 -6.92
CA LEU A 218 -11.89 0.80 -5.85
C LEU A 218 -11.90 1.39 -4.44
N TYR A 219 -11.71 2.71 -4.31
CA TYR A 219 -11.52 3.37 -3.01
C TYR A 219 -12.57 4.44 -2.77
N GLY A 220 -12.89 4.68 -1.49
CA GLY A 220 -13.92 5.63 -1.09
C GLY A 220 -15.35 5.07 -1.12
N MET A 221 -16.32 5.93 -0.83
CA MET A 221 -17.75 5.54 -0.78
C MET A 221 -18.32 5.20 -2.14
N ASP A 222 -17.97 6.01 -3.14
CA ASP A 222 -18.47 5.88 -4.52
C ASP A 222 -17.39 5.31 -5.45
N GLY A 223 -16.25 4.86 -4.89
CA GLY A 223 -15.10 4.36 -5.65
C GLY A 223 -14.35 5.49 -6.36
N ASP A 224 -14.47 6.72 -5.92
CA ASP A 224 -14.04 7.95 -6.60
C ASP A 224 -12.84 8.64 -5.94
N THR A 225 -12.32 8.13 -4.83
CA THR A 225 -11.21 8.76 -4.07
C THR A 225 -9.95 8.97 -4.91
N HIS A 226 -9.80 8.25 -6.03
CA HIS A 226 -8.70 8.46 -6.98
C HIS A 226 -9.12 9.31 -8.20
N ILE A 227 -10.42 9.65 -8.33
CA ILE A 227 -10.84 10.61 -9.32
C ILE A 227 -10.45 12.00 -8.80
N GLY A 228 -9.49 12.63 -9.47
CA GLY A 228 -8.98 13.93 -9.05
C GLY A 228 -7.77 13.88 -8.11
N PHE A 229 -7.14 12.69 -7.92
CA PHE A 229 -5.86 12.65 -7.22
C PHE A 229 -4.82 13.49 -7.96
N ASP A 230 -4.10 14.32 -7.21
CA ASP A 230 -3.12 15.26 -7.75
C ASP A 230 -1.78 14.59 -8.03
N HIS A 231 -1.73 13.84 -9.14
CA HIS A 231 -0.52 13.13 -9.59
C HIS A 231 0.65 14.09 -9.89
N ASN A 232 0.35 15.27 -10.41
CA ASN A 232 1.37 16.27 -10.70
C ASN A 232 1.93 16.87 -9.41
N GLY A 233 1.08 17.22 -8.45
CA GLY A 233 1.52 17.71 -7.16
C GLY A 233 2.37 16.71 -6.38
N LEU A 234 2.05 15.41 -6.47
CA LEU A 234 2.90 14.37 -5.91
C LEU A 234 4.27 14.33 -6.61
N ALA A 235 4.28 14.37 -7.95
CA ALA A 235 5.53 14.35 -8.70
C ALA A 235 6.43 15.56 -8.39
N GLU A 236 5.85 16.75 -8.25
CA GLU A 236 6.59 17.96 -7.86
C GLU A 236 7.22 17.85 -6.48
N LEU A 237 6.50 17.29 -5.50
CA LEU A 237 7.04 17.07 -4.17
C LEU A 237 8.19 16.05 -4.18
N LEU A 238 8.07 14.98 -4.98
CA LEU A 238 9.10 13.96 -5.10
C LEU A 238 10.33 14.43 -5.89
N LYS A 239 10.15 15.29 -6.91
CA LYS A 239 11.25 15.88 -7.69
C LYS A 239 12.17 16.78 -6.87
N ASN A 240 11.69 17.33 -5.78
CA ASN A 240 12.44 18.24 -4.92
C ASN A 240 13.15 17.55 -3.74
N ARG A 241 13.26 16.22 -3.77
CA ARG A 241 13.90 15.46 -2.69
C ARG A 241 14.53 14.16 -3.17
N ASP A 242 15.38 13.61 -2.34
CA ASP A 242 15.98 12.28 -2.46
C ASP A 242 15.27 11.26 -1.55
N ARG A 243 15.74 10.03 -1.56
CA ARG A 243 15.37 8.93 -0.66
C ARG A 243 13.90 8.55 -0.74
N TRP A 244 13.42 8.21 -1.95
CA TRP A 244 12.04 7.72 -2.12
C TRP A 244 11.93 6.61 -3.17
N ILE A 245 10.94 5.76 -2.95
CA ILE A 245 10.44 4.74 -3.88
C ILE A 245 8.97 5.02 -4.13
N LEU A 246 8.57 4.93 -5.39
CA LEU A 246 7.18 5.10 -5.82
C LEU A 246 6.71 3.87 -6.60
N SER A 247 5.63 3.24 -6.14
CA SER A 247 4.92 2.18 -6.89
C SER A 247 3.81 2.79 -7.73
N TYR A 248 3.71 2.38 -8.99
CA TYR A 248 2.64 2.82 -9.89
C TYR A 248 2.24 1.74 -10.91
N ASN A 249 1.07 1.90 -11.55
CA ASN A 249 0.77 1.14 -12.75
C ASN A 249 1.64 1.61 -13.92
N ASP A 250 2.12 0.67 -14.73
CA ASP A 250 2.87 0.99 -15.95
C ASP A 250 1.93 1.58 -17.00
N CYS A 251 2.06 2.86 -17.24
CA CYS A 251 1.34 3.56 -18.30
C CYS A 251 2.16 4.74 -18.85
N LYS A 252 1.78 5.20 -20.03
CA LYS A 252 2.46 6.28 -20.73
C LYS A 252 2.62 7.53 -19.85
N ASN A 253 1.54 7.93 -19.17
CA ASN A 253 1.55 9.15 -18.37
C ASN A 253 2.52 9.06 -17.16
N VAL A 254 2.62 7.90 -16.50
CA VAL A 254 3.61 7.68 -15.43
C VAL A 254 5.02 7.77 -15.99
N ARG A 255 5.30 7.12 -17.13
CA ARG A 255 6.61 7.15 -17.76
C ARG A 255 7.01 8.54 -18.25
N GLU A 256 6.06 9.36 -18.72
CA GLU A 256 6.30 10.76 -19.09
C GLU A 256 6.53 11.64 -17.85
N LEU A 257 5.78 11.45 -16.78
CA LEU A 257 5.86 12.25 -15.55
C LEU A 257 7.18 12.04 -14.79
N TYR A 258 7.73 10.82 -14.87
CA TYR A 258 8.95 10.41 -14.17
C TYR A 258 10.09 10.02 -15.13
N ASN A 259 10.14 10.61 -16.35
CA ASN A 259 11.10 10.28 -17.39
C ASN A 259 12.58 10.54 -17.01
N ASP A 260 12.83 11.41 -16.02
CA ASP A 260 14.17 11.75 -15.52
C ASP A 260 14.66 10.76 -14.42
N TYR A 261 13.84 9.78 -14.07
CA TYR A 261 14.08 8.82 -13.00
C TYR A 261 14.26 7.40 -13.55
N GLU A 262 14.87 6.53 -12.74
CA GLU A 262 14.92 5.13 -13.07
C GLU A 262 13.56 4.48 -12.83
N ILE A 263 13.02 3.83 -13.87
CA ILE A 263 11.72 3.15 -13.85
C ILE A 263 11.94 1.66 -14.08
N LEU A 264 11.76 0.88 -13.01
CA LEU A 264 11.90 -0.57 -13.02
C LEU A 264 10.54 -1.21 -13.29
N SER A 265 10.44 -2.01 -14.36
CA SER A 265 9.24 -2.81 -14.60
C SER A 265 9.24 -4.02 -13.67
N VAL A 266 8.17 -4.21 -12.92
CA VAL A 266 8.04 -5.28 -11.94
C VAL A 266 6.82 -6.13 -12.23
N GLU A 267 7.01 -7.45 -12.19
CA GLU A 267 5.93 -8.41 -12.38
C GLU A 267 5.70 -9.17 -11.07
N TRP A 268 4.55 -8.99 -10.45
CA TRP A 268 4.08 -9.87 -9.38
C TRP A 268 2.66 -10.34 -9.65
N ILE A 269 2.36 -11.55 -9.22
CA ILE A 269 1.04 -12.14 -9.43
C ILE A 269 0.10 -11.68 -8.32
N TYR A 270 -0.95 -10.92 -8.64
CA TYR A 270 -2.02 -10.64 -7.70
C TYR A 270 -2.77 -11.92 -7.32
N GLY A 271 -2.94 -12.15 -6.00
CA GLY A 271 -3.50 -13.40 -5.46
C GLY A 271 -4.97 -13.70 -5.76
N MET A 272 -5.63 -12.93 -6.62
CA MET A 272 -7.05 -13.04 -6.94
C MET A 272 -7.34 -13.47 -8.39
N SER A 273 -6.33 -13.61 -9.24
CA SER A 273 -6.44 -14.15 -10.59
C SER A 273 -5.17 -14.92 -10.94
N LYS A 274 -5.32 -16.14 -11.43
CA LYS A 274 -4.19 -16.99 -11.83
C LYS A 274 -3.46 -16.46 -13.07
N ASP A 275 -4.08 -15.55 -13.83
CA ASP A 275 -3.63 -15.14 -15.15
C ASP A 275 -3.36 -13.62 -15.29
N LYS A 276 -3.47 -12.84 -14.22
CA LYS A 276 -3.14 -11.40 -14.26
C LYS A 276 -1.75 -11.16 -13.69
N LYS A 277 -0.77 -11.05 -14.57
CA LYS A 277 0.49 -10.38 -14.27
C LYS A 277 0.18 -8.92 -13.95
N SER A 278 0.76 -8.40 -12.88
CA SER A 278 0.69 -6.96 -12.63
C SER A 278 1.51 -6.25 -13.69
N ASN A 279 0.98 -5.18 -14.25
CA ASN A 279 1.74 -4.27 -15.08
C ASN A 279 2.06 -3.05 -14.21
N GLU A 280 3.04 -3.21 -13.33
CA GLU A 280 3.44 -2.17 -12.38
C GLU A 280 4.89 -1.77 -12.59
N VAL A 281 5.21 -0.56 -12.17
CA VAL A 281 6.56 -0.03 -12.14
C VAL A 281 6.93 0.44 -10.74
N VAL A 282 8.21 0.38 -10.44
CA VAL A 282 8.83 1.03 -9.29
C VAL A 282 9.72 2.14 -9.82
N VAL A 283 9.46 3.36 -9.40
CA VAL A 283 10.27 4.54 -9.75
C VAL A 283 11.17 4.85 -8.55
N LEU A 284 12.44 5.11 -8.83
CA LEU A 284 13.46 5.38 -7.81
C LEU A 284 13.92 6.84 -7.85
N SER A 285 14.12 7.45 -6.70
CA SER A 285 14.83 8.74 -6.60
C SER A 285 16.25 8.62 -7.15
N ASN A 286 16.82 9.73 -7.57
CA ASN A 286 18.10 9.72 -8.30
C ASN A 286 19.30 9.22 -7.47
N ASP A 287 19.25 9.38 -6.15
CA ASP A 287 20.23 8.85 -5.21
C ASP A 287 20.19 7.32 -5.02
N LEU A 288 19.08 6.69 -5.47
CA LEU A 288 18.90 5.24 -5.45
C LEU A 288 19.17 4.57 -6.79
N ARG A 289 19.62 5.33 -7.80
CA ARG A 289 19.91 4.76 -9.12
C ARG A 289 20.92 3.61 -9.02
N ILE A 290 20.61 2.54 -9.67
CA ILE A 290 21.50 1.40 -9.79
C ILE A 290 22.62 1.83 -10.75
N ALA A 291 23.84 1.87 -10.26
CA ALA A 291 25.00 2.14 -11.12
C ALA A 291 25.02 1.12 -12.27
N ALA A 292 25.06 1.61 -13.53
CA ALA A 292 25.02 0.78 -14.73
C ALA A 292 26.32 -0.04 -14.89
#